data_5db89a1ce8408598458b1bab6c43fd2a
#
_entry.id   5db89a1ce8408598458b1bab6c43fd2a
#
_cell.length_a   1.000
_cell.length_b   1.000
_cell.length_c   1.000
_cell.angle_alpha   90.00
_cell.angle_beta   90.00
_cell.angle_gamma   90.00
#
_symmetry.space_group_name_H-M   'P 1'
#
loop_
_entity.id
_entity.type
_entity.pdbx_description
1 polymer ?
#
loop_
_entity_poly.entity_id
_entity_poly.type
_entity_poly.pdbx_seq_one_letter_code
_entity_poly.pdbx_strand_id
1 'polypeptide(L)'
;MIVTLYTESQNADPAKLAAEITNTMNKALGQAREVKAVTLRQGSRNSYPIYDSKNQKITGWRERAELRLESADFPALSKLTGELLNTLKMENMDFAIADTTRKASEDALLKDAVAAFKARAQLATDALGGKGYKIVNLNFNTNGYPMPYARNGGMMMKAAMADSAPTPEVEAGTSQVNMSADGVIEVLH
;
A
#
# COMPACT_ATOMS: atom_id res chain seq x y z
N MET A 1 5.95 -1.03 -4.24
CA MET A 1 5.13 -2.27 -4.28
C MET A 1 5.13 -2.90 -2.92
N ILE A 2 4.00 -3.44 -2.52
CA ILE A 2 3.80 -4.12 -1.24
C ILE A 2 3.23 -5.50 -1.57
N VAL A 3 3.85 -6.55 -1.03
CA VAL A 3 3.38 -7.93 -1.18
C VAL A 3 3.11 -8.50 0.21
N THR A 4 1.93 -9.08 0.40
CA THR A 4 1.59 -9.81 1.61
C THR A 4 1.56 -11.30 1.28
N LEU A 5 2.40 -12.04 1.98
CA LEU A 5 2.47 -13.50 1.92
C LEU A 5 2.02 -14.09 3.24
N TYR A 6 1.54 -15.32 3.23
CA TYR A 6 1.14 -16.02 4.45
C TYR A 6 1.48 -17.49 4.39
N THR A 7 1.58 -18.09 5.57
CA THR A 7 1.52 -19.54 5.77
C THR A 7 0.34 -19.87 6.67
N GLU A 8 -0.30 -20.98 6.41
CA GLU A 8 -1.40 -21.49 7.21
C GLU A 8 -1.29 -23.01 7.31
N SER A 9 -1.42 -23.55 8.51
CA SER A 9 -1.41 -24.99 8.75
C SER A 9 -2.45 -25.35 9.84
N GLN A 10 -2.70 -26.65 10.00
CA GLN A 10 -3.62 -27.19 10.97
C GLN A 10 -2.99 -28.40 11.68
N ASN A 11 -3.19 -28.49 12.99
CA ASN A 11 -2.73 -29.63 13.79
C ASN A 11 -3.66 -29.83 14.99
N ALA A 12 -3.78 -31.08 15.44
CA ALA A 12 -4.49 -31.38 16.68
C ALA A 12 -3.74 -30.84 17.92
N ASP A 13 -2.40 -30.80 17.83
CA ASP A 13 -1.51 -30.28 18.86
C ASP A 13 -1.12 -28.83 18.56
N PRO A 14 -1.53 -27.85 19.37
CA PRO A 14 -1.24 -26.44 19.13
C PRO A 14 0.26 -26.11 19.26
N ALA A 15 1.02 -26.84 20.08
CA ALA A 15 2.46 -26.59 20.23
C ALA A 15 3.24 -27.03 18.97
N LYS A 16 2.88 -28.17 18.40
CA LYS A 16 3.44 -28.62 17.13
C LYS A 16 3.10 -27.68 15.99
N LEU A 17 1.83 -27.21 15.94
CA LEU A 17 1.38 -26.23 14.96
C LEU A 17 2.17 -24.93 15.05
N ALA A 18 2.33 -24.39 16.25
CA ALA A 18 3.08 -23.15 16.48
C ALA A 18 4.56 -23.29 16.07
N ALA A 19 5.17 -24.45 16.33
CA ALA A 19 6.54 -24.74 15.93
C ALA A 19 6.69 -24.81 14.40
N GLU A 20 5.76 -25.47 13.71
CA GLU A 20 5.73 -25.60 12.25
C GLU A 20 5.63 -24.23 11.57
N ILE A 21 4.65 -23.41 11.98
CA ILE A 21 4.46 -22.04 11.48
C ILE A 21 5.72 -21.20 11.74
N THR A 22 6.29 -21.27 12.94
CA THR A 22 7.50 -20.53 13.30
C THR A 22 8.68 -20.93 12.42
N ASN A 23 8.88 -22.20 12.18
CA ASN A 23 9.97 -22.69 11.33
C ASN A 23 9.81 -22.22 9.88
N THR A 24 8.62 -22.29 9.34
CA THR A 24 8.29 -21.80 7.98
C THR A 24 8.55 -20.30 7.86
N MET A 25 8.08 -19.52 8.82
CA MET A 25 8.29 -18.08 8.85
C MET A 25 9.77 -17.71 9.02
N ASN A 26 10.51 -18.41 9.87
CA ASN A 26 11.93 -18.14 10.07
C ASN A 26 12.77 -18.42 8.80
N LYS A 27 12.43 -19.46 8.05
CA LYS A 27 13.08 -19.75 6.74
C LYS A 27 12.80 -18.61 5.75
N ALA A 28 11.54 -18.20 5.63
CA ALA A 28 11.14 -17.09 4.75
C ALA A 28 11.82 -15.77 5.14
N LEU A 29 11.85 -15.46 6.44
CA LEU A 29 12.54 -14.27 6.96
C LEU A 29 14.04 -14.32 6.70
N GLY A 30 14.67 -15.48 6.82
CA GLY A 30 16.09 -15.68 6.49
C GLY A 30 16.38 -15.33 5.03
N GLN A 31 15.63 -15.91 4.10
CA GLN A 31 15.76 -15.62 2.66
C GLN A 31 15.52 -14.14 2.34
N ALA A 32 14.46 -13.58 2.92
CA ALA A 32 14.08 -12.19 2.63
C ALA A 32 15.10 -11.17 3.17
N ARG A 33 15.81 -11.44 4.27
CA ARG A 33 16.86 -10.57 4.84
C ARG A 33 18.09 -10.44 3.96
N GLU A 34 18.34 -11.41 3.07
CA GLU A 34 19.44 -11.33 2.12
C GLU A 34 19.23 -10.26 1.05
N VAL A 35 17.97 -9.86 0.81
CA VAL A 35 17.62 -8.87 -0.21
C VAL A 35 17.48 -7.49 0.45
N LYS A 36 18.59 -6.75 0.53
CA LYS A 36 18.66 -5.44 1.22
C LYS A 36 17.70 -4.37 0.66
N ALA A 37 17.29 -4.50 -0.60
CA ALA A 37 16.36 -3.59 -1.25
C ALA A 37 14.90 -3.76 -0.77
N VAL A 38 14.62 -4.79 0.04
CA VAL A 38 13.27 -5.12 0.51
C VAL A 38 13.15 -4.88 2.01
N THR A 39 12.17 -4.10 2.39
CA THR A 39 11.79 -3.89 3.79
C THR A 39 10.82 -5.00 4.22
N LEU A 40 11.11 -5.61 5.35
CA LEU A 40 10.36 -6.71 5.93
C LEU A 40 9.56 -6.25 7.13
N ARG A 41 8.28 -6.64 7.17
CA ARG A 41 7.44 -6.49 8.35
C ARG A 41 6.69 -7.79 8.60
N GLN A 42 6.70 -8.26 9.83
CA GLN A 42 5.80 -9.33 10.23
C GLN A 42 4.38 -8.77 10.28
N GLY A 43 3.46 -9.48 9.66
CA GLY A 43 2.03 -9.19 9.72
C GLY A 43 1.36 -9.84 10.93
N SER A 44 0.08 -10.13 10.79
CA SER A 44 -0.69 -10.80 11.83
C SER A 44 -0.25 -12.26 12.01
N ARG A 45 -0.41 -12.76 13.24
CA ARG A 45 -0.29 -14.18 13.56
C ARG A 45 -1.46 -14.56 14.45
N ASN A 46 -2.31 -15.44 13.96
CA ASN A 46 -3.55 -15.80 14.64
C ASN A 46 -3.72 -17.30 14.69
N SER A 47 -4.18 -17.80 15.83
CA SER A 47 -4.50 -19.20 16.04
C SER A 47 -5.98 -19.35 16.39
N TYR A 48 -6.65 -20.31 15.76
CA TYR A 48 -8.09 -20.55 15.89
C TYR A 48 -8.36 -21.99 16.21
N PRO A 49 -9.25 -22.29 17.16
CA PRO A 49 -9.71 -23.65 17.41
C PRO A 49 -10.58 -24.14 16.25
N ILE A 50 -10.44 -25.41 15.92
CA ILE A 50 -11.31 -26.14 15.01
C ILE A 50 -12.23 -27.00 15.86
N TYR A 51 -13.52 -26.85 15.66
CA TYR A 51 -14.56 -27.60 16.40
C TYR A 51 -15.10 -28.77 15.56
N ASP A 52 -15.66 -29.73 16.25
CA ASP A 52 -16.43 -30.79 15.61
C ASP A 52 -17.71 -30.26 14.95
N SER A 53 -18.42 -31.09 14.20
CA SER A 53 -19.64 -30.71 13.48
C SER A 53 -20.78 -30.21 14.38
N LYS A 54 -20.70 -30.50 15.69
CA LYS A 54 -21.67 -30.06 16.69
C LYS A 54 -21.22 -28.84 17.48
N ASN A 55 -20.06 -28.27 17.17
CA ASN A 55 -19.41 -27.14 17.85
C ASN A 55 -19.22 -27.36 19.38
N GLN A 56 -19.08 -28.62 19.82
CA GLN A 56 -19.00 -28.95 21.22
C GLN A 56 -17.58 -29.26 21.70
N LYS A 57 -16.72 -29.76 20.81
CA LYS A 57 -15.36 -30.16 21.16
C LYS A 57 -14.37 -29.59 20.16
N ILE A 58 -13.24 -29.10 20.68
CA ILE A 58 -12.10 -28.73 19.85
C ILE A 58 -11.43 -29.98 19.30
N THR A 59 -11.34 -30.12 18.00
CA THR A 59 -10.72 -31.24 17.29
C THR A 59 -9.32 -30.94 16.77
N GLY A 60 -8.95 -29.67 16.74
CA GLY A 60 -7.65 -29.21 16.30
C GLY A 60 -7.54 -27.70 16.34
N TRP A 61 -6.44 -27.22 15.81
CA TRP A 61 -6.11 -25.81 15.74
C TRP A 61 -5.67 -25.46 14.31
N ARG A 62 -6.01 -24.26 13.88
CA ARG A 62 -5.52 -23.65 12.65
C ARG A 62 -4.73 -22.41 13.02
N GLU A 63 -3.56 -22.25 12.45
CA GLU A 63 -2.74 -21.06 12.67
C GLU A 63 -2.31 -20.50 11.34
N ARG A 64 -2.39 -19.18 11.24
CA ARG A 64 -1.97 -18.38 10.09
C ARG A 64 -1.00 -17.30 10.56
N ALA A 65 0.08 -17.14 9.79
CA ALA A 65 1.05 -16.07 10.00
C ALA A 65 1.34 -15.36 8.67
N GLU A 66 1.50 -14.05 8.73
CA GLU A 66 1.69 -13.19 7.57
C GLU A 66 3.08 -12.56 7.55
N LEU A 67 3.59 -12.35 6.35
CA LEU A 67 4.81 -11.63 6.06
C LEU A 67 4.52 -10.55 5.02
N ARG A 68 4.82 -9.30 5.36
CA ARG A 68 4.68 -8.15 4.46
C ARG A 68 6.05 -7.72 3.96
N LEU A 69 6.17 -7.63 2.65
CA LEU A 69 7.36 -7.22 1.92
C LEU A 69 7.07 -5.90 1.20
N GLU A 70 7.99 -4.95 1.29
CA GLU A 70 7.83 -3.63 0.69
C GLU A 70 9.13 -3.19 0.01
N SER A 71 9.06 -2.74 -1.23
CA SER A 71 10.21 -2.20 -1.96
C SER A 71 9.80 -1.23 -3.05
N ALA A 72 10.69 -0.28 -3.34
CA ALA A 72 10.68 0.53 -4.55
C ALA A 72 11.33 -0.20 -5.73
N ASP A 73 12.19 -1.19 -5.47
CA ASP A 73 12.82 -2.06 -6.47
C ASP A 73 11.85 -3.22 -6.77
N PHE A 74 11.00 -3.03 -7.78
CA PHE A 74 9.99 -4.02 -8.18
C PHE A 74 10.60 -5.32 -8.69
N PRO A 75 11.64 -5.31 -9.54
CA PRO A 75 12.32 -6.53 -9.96
C PRO A 75 12.86 -7.37 -8.79
N ALA A 76 13.55 -6.74 -7.84
CA ALA A 76 14.07 -7.42 -6.67
C ALA A 76 12.96 -8.03 -5.81
N LEU A 77 11.86 -7.28 -5.58
CA LEU A 77 10.73 -7.75 -4.81
C LEU A 77 9.97 -8.88 -5.52
N SER A 78 9.78 -8.79 -6.84
CA SER A 78 9.13 -9.83 -7.64
C SER A 78 9.92 -11.13 -7.63
N LYS A 79 11.25 -11.06 -7.78
CA LYS A 79 12.12 -12.23 -7.70
C LYS A 79 12.02 -12.89 -6.34
N LEU A 80 12.20 -12.14 -5.26
CA LEU A 80 12.07 -12.64 -3.88
C LEU A 80 10.71 -13.27 -3.63
N THR A 81 9.65 -12.61 -4.09
CA THR A 81 8.27 -13.13 -3.98
C THR A 81 8.17 -14.50 -4.66
N GLY A 82 8.67 -14.64 -5.89
CA GLY A 82 8.68 -15.92 -6.61
C GLY A 82 9.39 -17.04 -5.84
N GLU A 83 10.52 -16.72 -5.21
CA GLU A 83 11.28 -17.69 -4.39
C GLU A 83 10.49 -18.11 -3.14
N LEU A 84 9.82 -17.14 -2.47
CA LEU A 84 9.06 -17.39 -1.25
C LEU A 84 7.74 -18.13 -1.51
N LEU A 85 7.17 -18.06 -2.70
CA LEU A 85 5.97 -18.80 -3.08
C LEU A 85 6.16 -20.33 -3.09
N ASN A 86 7.38 -20.83 -3.04
CA ASN A 86 7.63 -22.25 -2.82
C ASN A 86 7.22 -22.73 -1.41
N THR A 87 7.14 -21.81 -0.44
CA THR A 87 6.86 -22.15 0.97
C THR A 87 5.71 -21.35 1.57
N LEU A 88 5.43 -20.17 1.03
CA LEU A 88 4.35 -19.28 1.43
C LEU A 88 3.30 -19.17 0.31
N LYS A 89 2.14 -18.66 0.65
CA LYS A 89 1.07 -18.32 -0.29
C LYS A 89 0.95 -16.80 -0.41
N MET A 90 0.61 -16.31 -1.58
CA MET A 90 0.32 -14.90 -1.79
C MET A 90 -1.11 -14.58 -1.29
N GLU A 91 -1.24 -13.54 -0.52
CA GLU A 91 -2.54 -12.97 -0.16
C GLU A 91 -2.92 -11.83 -1.10
N ASN A 92 -2.05 -10.85 -1.21
CA ASN A 92 -2.24 -9.72 -2.11
C ASN A 92 -0.91 -9.12 -2.58
N MET A 93 -1.00 -8.31 -3.62
CA MET A 93 0.05 -7.44 -4.13
C MET A 93 -0.56 -6.07 -4.41
N ASP A 94 -0.04 -5.05 -3.74
CA ASP A 94 -0.54 -3.68 -3.82
C ASP A 94 0.56 -2.70 -4.22
N PHE A 95 0.14 -1.58 -4.80
CA PHE A 95 1.00 -0.45 -5.08
C PHE A 95 0.59 0.73 -4.22
N ALA A 96 1.53 1.28 -3.48
CA ALA A 96 1.36 2.49 -2.71
C ALA A 96 2.47 3.49 -3.02
N ILE A 97 2.15 4.76 -2.94
CA ILE A 97 3.15 5.82 -3.00
C ILE A 97 3.92 5.80 -1.68
N ALA A 98 5.26 5.83 -1.75
CA ALA A 98 6.10 5.92 -0.56
C ALA A 98 5.76 7.20 0.24
N ASP A 99 5.73 7.10 1.57
CA ASP A 99 5.36 8.22 2.44
C ASP A 99 6.21 9.46 2.22
N THR A 100 7.51 9.29 1.96
CA THR A 100 8.42 10.39 1.65
C THR A 100 8.06 11.10 0.35
N THR A 101 7.72 10.35 -0.70
CA THR A 101 7.29 10.89 -1.99
C THR A 101 5.93 11.59 -1.86
N ARG A 102 5.00 10.98 -1.15
CA ARG A 102 3.69 11.55 -0.86
C ARG A 102 3.82 12.89 -0.14
N LYS A 103 4.60 12.94 0.95
CA LYS A 103 4.82 14.16 1.72
C LYS A 103 5.46 15.27 0.88
N ALA A 104 6.48 14.95 0.08
CA ALA A 104 7.09 15.93 -0.80
C ALA A 104 6.11 16.50 -1.84
N SER A 105 5.24 15.66 -2.38
CA SER A 105 4.18 16.08 -3.31
C SER A 105 3.11 16.92 -2.61
N GLU A 106 2.69 16.56 -1.42
CA GLU A 106 1.73 17.31 -0.60
C GLU A 106 2.28 18.70 -0.27
N ASP A 107 3.55 18.83 0.12
CA ASP A 107 4.21 20.10 0.42
C ASP A 107 4.30 21.01 -0.84
N ALA A 108 4.54 20.44 -2.01
CA ALA A 108 4.54 21.18 -3.28
C ALA A 108 3.13 21.68 -3.62
N LEU A 109 2.15 20.79 -3.58
CA LEU A 109 0.73 21.12 -3.84
C LEU A 109 0.19 22.17 -2.86
N LEU A 110 0.61 22.13 -1.59
CA LEU A 110 0.25 23.14 -0.60
C LEU A 110 0.74 24.53 -1.01
N LYS A 111 2.00 24.64 -1.46
CA LYS A 111 2.57 25.91 -1.92
C LYS A 111 1.81 26.44 -3.13
N ASP A 112 1.49 25.56 -4.09
CA ASP A 112 0.76 25.90 -5.30
C ASP A 112 -0.67 26.34 -4.98
N ALA A 113 -1.36 25.65 -4.07
CA ALA A 113 -2.71 26.00 -3.61
C ALA A 113 -2.74 27.37 -2.92
N VAL A 114 -1.74 27.66 -2.06
CA VAL A 114 -1.59 28.99 -1.41
C VAL A 114 -1.33 30.07 -2.45
N ALA A 115 -0.48 29.83 -3.42
CA ALA A 115 -0.20 30.79 -4.48
C ALA A 115 -1.45 31.09 -5.34
N ALA A 116 -2.19 30.07 -5.72
CA ALA A 116 -3.45 30.18 -6.45
C ALA A 116 -4.51 30.94 -5.65
N PHE A 117 -4.65 30.66 -4.36
CA PHE A 117 -5.57 31.39 -3.47
C PHE A 117 -5.21 32.88 -3.40
N LYS A 118 -3.92 33.21 -3.16
CA LYS A 118 -3.45 34.60 -3.09
C LYS A 118 -3.69 35.37 -4.40
N ALA A 119 -3.46 34.74 -5.54
CA ALA A 119 -3.71 35.34 -6.84
C ALA A 119 -5.20 35.69 -7.04
N ARG A 120 -6.10 34.78 -6.65
CA ARG A 120 -7.55 35.02 -6.71
C ARG A 120 -8.01 36.07 -5.69
N ALA A 121 -7.44 36.07 -4.49
CA ALA A 121 -7.71 37.05 -3.47
C ALA A 121 -7.31 38.47 -3.94
N GLN A 122 -6.15 38.62 -4.58
CA GLN A 122 -5.70 39.88 -5.14
C GLN A 122 -6.63 40.37 -6.26
N LEU A 123 -6.98 39.47 -7.20
CA LEU A 123 -7.92 39.78 -8.28
C LEU A 123 -9.28 40.27 -7.75
N ALA A 124 -9.81 39.61 -6.73
CA ALA A 124 -11.08 40.02 -6.09
C ALA A 124 -10.95 41.38 -5.39
N THR A 125 -9.80 41.64 -4.71
CA THR A 125 -9.51 42.89 -4.05
C THR A 125 -9.46 44.04 -5.05
N ASP A 126 -8.77 43.87 -6.15
CA ASP A 126 -8.65 44.87 -7.23
C ASP A 126 -10.02 45.16 -7.87
N ALA A 127 -10.80 44.12 -8.14
CA ALA A 127 -12.15 44.24 -8.71
C ALA A 127 -13.14 44.98 -7.78
N LEU A 128 -12.93 44.90 -6.46
CA LEU A 128 -13.74 45.60 -5.44
C LEU A 128 -13.18 47.00 -5.13
N GLY A 129 -12.14 47.47 -5.78
CA GLY A 129 -11.51 48.77 -5.55
C GLY A 129 -10.75 48.86 -4.23
N GLY A 130 -10.34 47.74 -3.66
CA GLY A 130 -9.56 47.69 -2.41
C GLY A 130 -8.09 47.99 -2.64
N LYS A 131 -7.40 48.42 -1.60
CA LYS A 131 -5.94 48.69 -1.59
C LYS A 131 -5.11 47.48 -1.16
N GLY A 132 -5.76 46.50 -0.59
CA GLY A 132 -5.13 45.26 -0.12
C GLY A 132 -6.15 44.35 0.54
N TYR A 133 -5.69 43.19 1.01
CA TYR A 133 -6.55 42.25 1.70
C TYR A 133 -5.85 41.62 2.89
N LYS A 134 -6.66 41.12 3.83
CA LYS A 134 -6.22 40.28 4.95
C LYS A 134 -6.89 38.94 4.84
N ILE A 135 -6.12 37.86 5.00
CA ILE A 135 -6.68 36.51 5.07
C ILE A 135 -7.29 36.32 6.45
N VAL A 136 -8.60 36.07 6.51
CA VAL A 136 -9.32 35.82 7.76
C VAL A 136 -9.32 34.32 8.07
N ASN A 137 -9.53 33.49 7.06
CA ASN A 137 -9.55 32.03 7.17
C ASN A 137 -9.00 31.43 5.90
N LEU A 138 -8.26 30.33 6.02
CA LEU A 138 -7.74 29.57 4.91
C LEU A 138 -7.80 28.09 5.26
N ASN A 139 -8.53 27.32 4.46
CA ASN A 139 -8.70 25.88 4.60
C ASN A 139 -8.04 25.17 3.43
N PHE A 140 -7.47 24.00 3.71
CA PHE A 140 -6.88 23.13 2.70
C PHE A 140 -7.66 21.82 2.67
N ASN A 141 -8.11 21.45 1.48
CA ASN A 141 -8.79 20.19 1.25
C ASN A 141 -7.92 19.34 0.31
N THR A 142 -7.44 18.23 0.83
CA THR A 142 -6.77 17.21 0.02
C THR A 142 -7.84 16.23 -0.45
N ASN A 143 -8.23 16.34 -1.72
CA ASN A 143 -9.15 15.38 -2.33
C ASN A 143 -8.32 14.25 -2.93
N GLY A 144 -8.45 13.08 -2.34
CA GLY A 144 -8.01 11.82 -2.91
C GLY A 144 -7.07 11.02 -2.03
N TYR A 145 -7.58 9.90 -1.54
CA TYR A 145 -6.72 8.74 -1.42
C TYR A 145 -6.32 8.38 -2.86
N PRO A 146 -5.01 8.25 -3.16
CA PRO A 146 -4.59 7.81 -4.47
C PRO A 146 -5.16 6.41 -4.70
N MET A 147 -6.22 6.30 -5.46
CA MET A 147 -6.65 5.01 -6.00
C MET A 147 -5.71 4.71 -7.16
N PRO A 148 -4.99 3.59 -7.14
CA PRO A 148 -4.24 3.15 -8.30
C PRO A 148 -5.25 2.88 -9.42
N TYR A 149 -5.23 3.68 -10.47
CA TYR A 149 -5.95 3.35 -11.69
C TYR A 149 -5.19 2.22 -12.38
N ALA A 150 -5.68 1.00 -12.23
CA ALA A 150 -5.28 -0.09 -13.10
C ALA A 150 -5.72 0.30 -14.52
N ARG A 151 -4.81 0.64 -15.41
CA ARG A 151 -5.08 0.65 -16.84
C ARG A 151 -5.43 -0.79 -17.21
N ASN A 152 -6.69 -1.05 -17.52
CA ASN A 152 -7.12 -2.26 -18.20
C ASN A 152 -6.48 -2.28 -19.61
N GLY A 153 -5.23 -2.71 -19.68
CA GLY A 153 -4.63 -3.21 -20.90
C GLY A 153 -5.34 -4.50 -21.25
N GLY A 154 -6.17 -4.48 -22.29
CA GLY A 154 -6.86 -5.67 -22.77
C GLY A 154 -5.87 -6.80 -22.96
N MET A 155 -5.98 -7.84 -22.15
CA MET A 155 -5.29 -9.11 -22.36
C MET A 155 -5.85 -9.77 -23.61
N MET A 156 -5.17 -9.61 -24.75
CA MET A 156 -5.24 -10.60 -25.81
C MET A 156 -4.49 -11.84 -25.32
N MET A 157 -5.23 -12.85 -24.89
CA MET A 157 -4.71 -14.20 -24.70
C MET A 157 -4.14 -14.70 -26.03
N LYS A 158 -2.82 -14.69 -26.17
CA LYS A 158 -2.11 -15.59 -27.08
C LYS A 158 -1.56 -16.74 -26.24
N ALA A 159 -2.25 -17.86 -26.33
CA ALA A 159 -1.70 -19.13 -25.87
C ALA A 159 -0.44 -19.44 -26.70
N ALA A 160 0.70 -19.45 -26.07
CA ALA A 160 1.90 -20.09 -26.58
C ALA A 160 2.57 -20.82 -25.41
N MET A 161 2.64 -22.13 -25.54
CA MET A 161 3.41 -23.02 -24.67
C MET A 161 4.85 -22.55 -24.64
N ALA A 162 5.34 -22.25 -23.43
CA ALA A 162 6.78 -22.20 -23.14
C ALA A 162 7.00 -22.48 -21.65
N ASP A 163 7.84 -23.44 -21.42
CA ASP A 163 8.23 -24.08 -20.16
C ASP A 163 9.17 -23.15 -19.36
N SER A 164 8.63 -22.06 -18.83
CA SER A 164 9.20 -21.23 -17.77
C SER A 164 8.08 -20.31 -17.28
N ALA A 165 7.79 -20.32 -15.98
CA ALA A 165 6.80 -19.43 -15.39
C ALA A 165 7.18 -17.98 -15.71
N PRO A 166 6.36 -17.23 -16.46
CA PRO A 166 6.67 -15.86 -16.79
C PRO A 166 6.66 -15.03 -15.51
N THR A 167 7.76 -14.35 -15.23
CA THR A 167 7.77 -13.26 -14.24
C THR A 167 6.79 -12.21 -14.72
N PRO A 168 5.76 -11.87 -13.94
CA PRO A 168 4.81 -10.83 -14.36
C PRO A 168 5.56 -9.52 -14.51
N GLU A 169 5.51 -8.92 -15.70
CA GLU A 169 5.88 -7.52 -15.89
C GLU A 169 4.88 -6.66 -15.11
N VAL A 170 5.36 -6.08 -14.03
CA VAL A 170 4.53 -5.29 -13.12
C VAL A 170 4.78 -3.81 -13.43
N GLU A 171 3.82 -3.18 -14.13
CA GLU A 171 3.80 -1.74 -14.30
C GLU A 171 3.00 -1.08 -13.17
N ALA A 172 3.66 -0.16 -12.45
CA ALA A 172 2.98 0.69 -11.49
C ALA A 172 2.09 1.70 -12.22
N GLY A 173 0.80 1.76 -11.85
CA GLY A 173 -0.10 2.80 -12.31
C GLY A 173 0.30 4.19 -11.79
N THR A 174 -0.26 5.26 -12.38
CA THR A 174 -0.10 6.63 -11.89
C THR A 174 -1.24 6.99 -10.93
N SER A 175 -0.91 7.65 -9.82
CA SER A 175 -1.90 8.21 -8.90
C SER A 175 -1.85 9.73 -8.98
N GLN A 176 -3.04 10.38 -8.99
CA GLN A 176 -3.15 11.83 -8.95
C GLN A 176 -3.56 12.28 -7.55
N VAL A 177 -2.84 13.25 -7.01
CA VAL A 177 -3.20 13.93 -5.76
C VAL A 177 -3.55 15.36 -6.11
N ASN A 178 -4.73 15.82 -5.68
CA ASN A 178 -5.18 17.19 -5.88
C ASN A 178 -5.34 17.87 -4.52
N MET A 179 -4.92 19.14 -4.43
CA MET A 179 -5.15 19.97 -3.26
C MET A 179 -5.86 21.24 -3.68
N SER A 180 -6.91 21.61 -2.96
CA SER A 180 -7.60 22.88 -3.11
C SER A 180 -7.45 23.73 -1.85
N ALA A 181 -7.39 25.05 -2.03
CA ALA A 181 -7.42 26.02 -0.97
C ALA A 181 -8.66 26.88 -1.13
N ASP A 182 -9.45 27.00 -0.07
CA ASP A 182 -10.59 27.91 0.05
C ASP A 182 -10.51 28.72 1.33
N GLY A 183 -11.12 29.90 1.32
CA GLY A 183 -11.04 30.76 2.50
C GLY A 183 -11.79 32.06 2.35
N VAL A 184 -11.69 32.88 3.39
CA VAL A 184 -12.28 34.18 3.50
C VAL A 184 -11.20 35.23 3.60
N ILE A 185 -11.35 36.29 2.81
CA ILE A 185 -10.51 37.50 2.89
C ILE A 185 -11.36 38.71 3.32
N GLU A 186 -10.73 39.65 3.97
CA GLU A 186 -11.26 40.98 4.26
C GLU A 186 -10.53 41.98 3.37
N VAL A 187 -11.31 42.69 2.52
CA VAL A 187 -10.74 43.70 1.62
C VAL A 187 -10.56 45.02 2.38
N LEU A 188 -9.38 45.60 2.24
CA LEU A 188 -8.99 46.87 2.88
C LEU A 188 -9.18 48.00 1.88
N HIS A 189 -9.92 49.05 2.31
CA HIS A 189 -10.19 50.25 1.52
C HIS A 189 -9.33 51.46 1.89
#